data_606c784463f588eb43c29b304219cfbc
#
_entry.id   606c784463f588eb43c29b304219cfbc
#
_cell.length_a   1.000
_cell.length_b   1.000
_cell.length_c   1.000
_cell.angle_alpha   90.00
_cell.angle_beta   90.00
_cell.angle_gamma   90.00
#
_symmetry.space_group_name_H-M   'P 1'
#
loop_
_entity.id
_entity.type
_entity.pdbx_description
1 polymer ?
#
loop_
_entity_poly.entity_id
_entity_poly.type
_entity_poly.pdbx_seq_one_letter_code
_entity_poly.pdbx_strand_id
1 'polypeptide(L)'
;MKRIATIGLLMACTLGGTLAQINVSKLITGNQGSPEAIASIHYGPEGKLIWIFYHAPSVQGRHIFNGAGALQPDGTIWRLGADDATVLHTDADLDIGGLAVPKGEYTLYVDLDKGNWKLIVNKQLTDARGRPQWGINKDGSTTNNPATELGRTELTMGKPASPVETLKIARSLCTDPATTSATHDKLEIAWENVTASVPFTVK
;
A
#
# COMPACT_ATOMS: atom_id res chain seq x y z
N MET A 1 -10.43 58.78 -1.37
CA MET A 1 -11.40 57.68 -1.35
C MET A 1 -10.75 56.46 -2.03
N LYS A 2 -10.26 55.52 -1.22
CA LYS A 2 -9.62 54.28 -1.73
C LYS A 2 -10.68 53.19 -1.80
N ARG A 3 -10.95 52.69 -2.99
CA ARG A 3 -11.85 51.52 -3.19
C ARG A 3 -11.09 50.25 -2.90
N ILE A 4 -11.55 49.51 -1.87
CA ILE A 4 -11.06 48.18 -1.56
C ILE A 4 -11.85 47.20 -2.44
N ALA A 5 -11.16 46.57 -3.37
CA ALA A 5 -11.72 45.50 -4.18
C ALA A 5 -11.67 44.17 -3.34
N THR A 6 -12.83 43.70 -2.94
CA THR A 6 -12.98 42.38 -2.31
C THR A 6 -12.89 41.33 -3.41
N ILE A 7 -11.77 40.62 -3.45
CA ILE A 7 -11.59 39.41 -4.31
C ILE A 7 -12.32 38.29 -3.63
N GLY A 8 -13.50 37.94 -4.13
CA GLY A 8 -14.20 36.73 -3.75
C GLY A 8 -13.45 35.48 -4.24
N LEU A 9 -12.89 34.73 -3.33
CA LEU A 9 -12.31 33.42 -3.60
C LEU A 9 -13.44 32.42 -3.89
N LEU A 10 -13.73 32.19 -5.17
CA LEU A 10 -14.60 31.09 -5.58
C LEU A 10 -13.86 29.78 -5.29
N MET A 11 -14.24 29.13 -4.22
CA MET A 11 -13.79 27.76 -3.90
C MET A 11 -14.56 26.80 -4.81
N ALA A 12 -13.96 26.45 -5.95
CA ALA A 12 -14.46 25.39 -6.80
C ALA A 12 -14.24 24.06 -6.07
N CYS A 13 -15.29 23.52 -5.48
CA CYS A 13 -15.32 22.13 -5.02
C CYS A 13 -15.28 21.23 -6.26
N THR A 14 -14.10 20.83 -6.69
CA THR A 14 -13.95 19.73 -7.65
C THR A 14 -14.26 18.44 -6.92
N LEU A 15 -15.26 17.70 -7.42
CA LEU A 15 -15.54 16.31 -7.11
C LEU A 15 -14.33 15.46 -7.55
N GLY A 16 -13.30 15.45 -6.73
CA GLY A 16 -12.14 14.60 -6.86
C GLY A 16 -11.91 13.98 -5.50
N GLY A 17 -11.97 12.65 -5.41
CA GLY A 17 -11.63 11.94 -4.19
C GLY A 17 -10.30 12.46 -3.67
N THR A 18 -10.28 12.92 -2.44
CA THR A 18 -9.05 13.33 -1.77
C THR A 18 -8.18 12.10 -1.64
N LEU A 19 -7.17 12.00 -2.51
CA LEU A 19 -6.06 11.07 -2.30
C LEU A 19 -5.44 11.45 -0.95
N ALA A 20 -5.48 10.52 0.00
CA ALA A 20 -4.73 10.70 1.24
C ALA A 20 -3.28 11.00 0.85
N GLN A 21 -2.76 12.15 1.27
CA GLN A 21 -1.40 12.55 0.95
C GLN A 21 -0.43 11.53 1.55
N ILE A 22 0.31 10.85 0.68
CA ILE A 22 1.45 10.05 1.08
C ILE A 22 2.56 11.03 1.45
N ASN A 23 2.86 11.18 2.73
CA ASN A 23 4.06 11.87 3.16
C ASN A 23 5.26 10.93 2.91
N VAL A 24 5.90 11.10 1.77
CA VAL A 24 7.19 10.46 1.49
C VAL A 24 8.26 11.27 2.18
N SER A 25 8.66 10.90 3.38
CA SER A 25 9.85 11.44 4.03
C SER A 25 11.07 10.80 3.38
N LYS A 26 11.76 11.54 2.52
CA LYS A 26 13.03 11.10 1.96
C LYS A 26 14.12 11.25 3.04
N LEU A 27 14.30 10.23 3.86
CA LEU A 27 15.51 10.09 4.66
C LEU A 27 16.64 9.64 3.71
N ILE A 28 17.50 10.59 3.35
CA ILE A 28 18.75 10.29 2.65
C ILE A 28 19.72 9.73 3.68
N THR A 29 19.61 8.44 3.98
CA THR A 29 20.73 7.71 4.53
C THR A 29 21.57 7.25 3.34
N GLY A 30 22.86 7.57 3.34
CA GLY A 30 23.78 7.40 2.22
C GLY A 30 24.12 5.96 1.83
N ASN A 31 23.14 5.09 1.77
CA ASN A 31 23.24 3.75 1.25
C ASN A 31 22.14 3.55 0.20
N GLN A 32 22.46 2.88 -0.89
CA GLN A 32 21.70 2.80 -2.14
C GLN A 32 20.39 1.99 -2.06
N GLY A 33 19.69 2.05 -0.94
CA GLY A 33 18.38 1.42 -0.76
C GLY A 33 17.24 2.22 -1.42
N SER A 34 16.11 1.59 -1.60
CA SER A 34 14.88 2.27 -2.02
C SER A 34 14.39 3.22 -0.93
N PRO A 35 13.80 4.39 -1.27
CA PRO A 35 13.29 5.32 -0.26
C PRO A 35 12.26 4.68 0.65
N GLU A 36 12.32 4.96 1.94
CA GLU A 36 11.27 4.63 2.89
C GLU A 36 10.02 5.47 2.61
N ALA A 37 8.86 4.87 2.73
CA ALA A 37 7.56 5.50 2.54
C ALA A 37 6.55 5.00 3.58
N ILE A 38 5.67 5.90 4.02
CA ILE A 38 4.58 5.59 4.93
C ILE A 38 3.27 6.10 4.36
N ALA A 39 2.29 5.21 4.24
CA ALA A 39 0.90 5.57 4.04
C ALA A 39 0.19 5.47 5.40
N SER A 40 -0.29 6.59 5.96
CA SER A 40 -0.90 6.59 7.29
C SER A 40 -2.23 7.33 7.30
N ILE A 41 -3.08 6.95 8.24
CA ILE A 41 -4.35 7.60 8.52
C ILE A 41 -4.64 7.55 10.02
N HIS A 42 -5.26 8.63 10.53
CA HIS A 42 -5.95 8.65 11.81
C HIS A 42 -7.44 8.45 11.56
N TYR A 43 -8.03 7.51 12.25
CA TYR A 43 -9.44 7.12 12.06
C TYR A 43 -10.25 7.31 13.35
N GLY A 44 -11.44 7.88 13.19
CA GLY A 44 -12.40 8.11 14.26
C GLY A 44 -11.95 9.17 15.28
N PRO A 45 -12.84 9.52 16.24
CA PRO A 45 -12.58 10.55 17.26
C PRO A 45 -11.47 10.17 18.24
N GLU A 46 -11.18 8.87 18.38
CA GLU A 46 -10.11 8.35 19.24
C GLU A 46 -8.73 8.42 18.58
N GLY A 47 -8.67 8.85 17.29
CA GLY A 47 -7.42 8.98 16.56
C GLY A 47 -6.69 7.66 16.32
N LYS A 48 -7.41 6.55 16.16
CA LYS A 48 -6.81 5.23 15.86
C LYS A 48 -5.90 5.34 14.67
N LEU A 49 -4.66 4.91 14.84
CA LEU A 49 -3.63 4.99 13.81
C LEU A 49 -3.59 3.71 13.00
N ILE A 50 -3.57 3.86 11.69
CA ILE A 50 -3.33 2.78 10.73
C ILE A 50 -2.24 3.28 9.80
N TRP A 51 -1.15 2.51 9.64
CA TRP A 51 -0.10 2.86 8.69
C TRP A 51 0.46 1.63 7.99
N ILE A 52 0.98 1.88 6.78
CA ILE A 52 1.73 0.91 6.00
C ILE A 52 3.11 1.53 5.74
N PHE A 53 4.15 0.87 6.22
CA PHE A 53 5.53 1.23 5.98
C PHE A 53 6.12 0.32 4.91
N TYR A 54 6.78 0.89 3.92
CA TYR A 54 7.38 0.15 2.83
C TYR A 54 8.60 0.89 2.24
N HIS A 55 9.46 0.16 1.56
CA HIS A 55 10.51 0.74 0.73
C HIS A 55 9.98 0.86 -0.71
N ALA A 56 10.06 2.05 -1.28
CA ALA A 56 9.45 2.42 -2.56
C ALA A 56 10.46 2.37 -3.72
N PRO A 57 10.65 1.22 -4.40
CA PRO A 57 11.57 1.12 -5.52
C PRO A 57 11.06 1.87 -6.75
N SER A 58 11.99 2.38 -7.56
CA SER A 58 11.72 2.99 -8.86
C SER A 58 11.93 1.99 -9.99
N VAL A 59 11.20 2.17 -11.10
CA VAL A 59 11.30 1.33 -12.31
C VAL A 59 12.69 1.41 -12.90
N GLN A 60 13.24 2.61 -13.08
CA GLN A 60 14.58 2.83 -13.64
C GLN A 60 14.81 2.08 -14.96
N GLY A 61 13.84 2.11 -15.87
CA GLY A 61 13.90 1.44 -17.15
C GLY A 61 13.79 -0.09 -17.11
N ARG A 62 13.58 -0.69 -15.93
CA ARG A 62 13.37 -2.14 -15.80
C ARG A 62 11.94 -2.51 -16.13
N HIS A 63 11.74 -3.75 -16.55
CA HIS A 63 10.42 -4.37 -16.65
C HIS A 63 10.08 -5.02 -15.29
N ILE A 64 8.96 -4.64 -14.70
CA ILE A 64 8.66 -5.04 -13.32
C ILE A 64 7.82 -6.29 -13.25
N PHE A 65 6.69 -6.33 -13.95
CA PHE A 65 5.71 -7.41 -13.86
C PHE A 65 5.40 -8.02 -15.23
N ASN A 66 4.89 -9.25 -15.22
CA ASN A 66 4.33 -9.95 -16.40
C ASN A 66 5.34 -10.18 -17.53
N GLY A 67 5.78 -11.38 -17.68
CA GLY A 67 6.57 -11.82 -18.82
C GLY A 67 8.03 -12.16 -18.54
N ALA A 68 8.72 -12.47 -19.61
CA ALA A 68 10.12 -12.90 -19.52
C ALA A 68 11.04 -11.75 -19.09
N GLY A 69 11.88 -12.00 -18.11
CA GLY A 69 12.84 -11.02 -17.58
C GLY A 69 12.22 -9.98 -16.63
N ALA A 70 10.97 -10.14 -16.24
CA ALA A 70 10.36 -9.28 -15.21
C ALA A 70 11.11 -9.38 -13.88
N LEU A 71 11.23 -8.24 -13.19
CA LEU A 71 11.86 -8.17 -11.87
C LEU A 71 11.06 -8.98 -10.83
N GLN A 72 9.74 -8.99 -10.99
CA GLN A 72 8.78 -9.73 -10.18
C GLN A 72 8.03 -10.71 -11.10
N PRO A 73 8.54 -11.94 -11.29
CA PRO A 73 7.95 -12.91 -12.20
C PRO A 73 6.58 -13.42 -11.70
N ASP A 74 5.73 -13.78 -12.66
CA ASP A 74 4.47 -14.48 -12.38
C ASP A 74 4.70 -15.76 -11.54
N GLY A 75 3.77 -16.05 -10.63
CA GLY A 75 3.82 -17.23 -9.77
C GLY A 75 4.80 -17.10 -8.60
N THR A 76 5.34 -15.91 -8.35
CA THR A 76 6.22 -15.66 -7.19
C THR A 76 5.47 -14.89 -6.11
N ILE A 77 6.00 -14.90 -4.88
CA ILE A 77 5.50 -14.08 -3.78
C ILE A 77 6.43 -12.89 -3.60
N TRP A 78 5.89 -11.70 -3.81
CA TRP A 78 6.57 -10.42 -3.71
C TRP A 78 6.34 -9.78 -2.33
N ARG A 79 7.39 -9.26 -1.70
CA ARG A 79 7.37 -8.58 -0.40
C ARG A 79 6.71 -7.18 -0.40
N LEU A 80 6.01 -6.83 -1.48
CA LEU A 80 5.27 -5.58 -1.68
C LEU A 80 6.13 -4.31 -1.55
N GLY A 81 7.41 -4.42 -1.90
CA GLY A 81 8.38 -3.33 -1.81
C GLY A 81 9.78 -3.80 -2.14
N ALA A 82 10.77 -3.02 -1.73
CA ALA A 82 12.18 -3.37 -1.73
C ALA A 82 12.69 -3.49 -0.29
N ASP A 83 13.93 -3.92 -0.12
CA ASP A 83 14.61 -4.08 1.17
C ASP A 83 13.79 -4.96 2.14
N ASP A 84 13.30 -4.44 3.25
CA ASP A 84 12.45 -5.19 4.17
C ASP A 84 11.02 -5.38 3.62
N ALA A 85 10.35 -6.44 4.07
CA ALA A 85 8.95 -6.68 3.75
C ALA A 85 8.06 -5.54 4.28
N THR A 86 7.06 -5.16 3.49
CA THR A 86 6.10 -4.11 3.87
C THR A 86 5.38 -4.47 5.16
N VAL A 87 5.21 -3.51 6.05
CA VAL A 87 4.56 -3.67 7.36
C VAL A 87 3.25 -2.88 7.40
N LEU A 88 2.19 -3.53 7.88
CA LEU A 88 0.92 -2.92 8.26
C LEU A 88 0.83 -2.86 9.78
N HIS A 89 0.54 -1.69 10.33
CA HIS A 89 0.12 -1.49 11.71
C HIS A 89 -1.33 -1.00 11.75
N THR A 90 -2.11 -1.49 12.69
CA THR A 90 -3.48 -1.02 12.91
C THR A 90 -3.88 -1.04 14.37
N ASP A 91 -4.40 0.09 14.88
CA ASP A 91 -5.00 0.21 16.21
C ASP A 91 -6.47 -0.25 16.25
N ALA A 92 -7.04 -0.59 15.09
CA ALA A 92 -8.41 -1.05 14.95
C ALA A 92 -8.48 -2.39 14.21
N ASP A 93 -9.54 -3.14 14.43
CA ASP A 93 -9.84 -4.30 13.61
C ASP A 93 -10.22 -3.84 12.19
N LEU A 94 -9.72 -4.53 11.19
CA LEU A 94 -9.95 -4.23 9.78
C LEU A 94 -10.69 -5.37 9.08
N ASP A 95 -11.35 -5.03 7.99
CA ASP A 95 -11.76 -5.97 6.96
C ASP A 95 -11.05 -5.57 5.67
N ILE A 96 -10.22 -6.45 5.16
CA ILE A 96 -9.48 -6.23 3.92
C ILE A 96 -9.97 -7.22 2.88
N GLY A 97 -10.90 -6.80 2.02
CA GLY A 97 -11.49 -7.66 0.99
C GLY A 97 -12.16 -8.92 1.53
N GLY A 98 -12.83 -8.82 2.68
CA GLY A 98 -13.48 -9.94 3.37
C GLY A 98 -12.57 -10.71 4.33
N LEU A 99 -11.26 -10.40 4.36
CA LEU A 99 -10.35 -10.96 5.35
C LEU A 99 -10.41 -10.14 6.65
N ALA A 100 -10.80 -10.76 7.74
CA ALA A 100 -10.76 -10.14 9.07
C ALA A 100 -9.31 -10.03 9.55
N VAL A 101 -8.85 -8.79 9.80
CA VAL A 101 -7.51 -8.47 10.28
C VAL A 101 -7.63 -7.77 11.63
N PRO A 102 -7.41 -8.47 12.76
CA PRO A 102 -7.44 -7.86 14.09
C PRO A 102 -6.41 -6.73 14.22
N LYS A 103 -6.64 -5.83 15.18
CA LYS A 103 -5.62 -4.83 15.54
C LYS A 103 -4.28 -5.49 15.85
N GLY A 104 -3.19 -4.88 15.39
CA GLY A 104 -1.84 -5.44 15.54
C GLY A 104 -0.90 -5.03 14.43
N GLU A 105 0.18 -5.78 14.30
CA GLU A 105 1.19 -5.58 13.26
C GLU A 105 1.34 -6.83 12.40
N TYR A 106 1.55 -6.61 11.11
CA TYR A 106 1.59 -7.66 10.09
C TYR A 106 2.62 -7.31 9.02
N THR A 107 3.22 -8.32 8.40
CA THR A 107 3.91 -8.14 7.11
C THR A 107 2.93 -8.37 5.97
N LEU A 108 3.10 -7.62 4.89
CA LEU A 108 2.30 -7.73 3.68
C LEU A 108 3.14 -8.29 2.54
N TYR A 109 2.57 -9.25 1.82
CA TYR A 109 3.13 -9.80 0.60
C TYR A 109 2.06 -9.83 -0.50
N VAL A 110 2.47 -9.99 -1.73
CA VAL A 110 1.56 -10.24 -2.86
C VAL A 110 1.96 -11.54 -3.56
N ASP A 111 1.02 -12.46 -3.64
CA ASP A 111 1.12 -13.62 -4.52
C ASP A 111 0.79 -13.16 -5.95
N LEU A 112 1.79 -13.23 -6.82
CA LEU A 112 1.72 -12.78 -8.20
C LEU A 112 1.20 -13.90 -9.14
N ASP A 113 0.22 -14.64 -8.69
CA ASP A 113 -0.40 -15.66 -9.54
C ASP A 113 -0.97 -15.01 -10.81
N LYS A 114 -0.65 -15.61 -11.96
CA LYS A 114 -0.91 -15.01 -13.27
C LYS A 114 -2.38 -14.61 -13.45
N GLY A 115 -2.62 -13.30 -13.50
CA GLY A 115 -3.95 -12.72 -13.70
C GLY A 115 -4.86 -12.76 -12.46
N ASN A 116 -4.37 -13.25 -11.32
CA ASN A 116 -5.16 -13.40 -10.09
C ASN A 116 -4.32 -13.12 -8.84
N TRP A 117 -3.85 -11.88 -8.70
CA TRP A 117 -3.02 -11.50 -7.57
C TRP A 117 -3.79 -11.53 -6.25
N LYS A 118 -3.09 -11.94 -5.17
CA LYS A 118 -3.65 -11.97 -3.83
C LYS A 118 -2.75 -11.22 -2.85
N LEU A 119 -3.36 -10.36 -2.06
CA LEU A 119 -2.70 -9.79 -0.89
C LEU A 119 -2.61 -10.86 0.20
N ILE A 120 -1.43 -11.03 0.76
CA ILE A 120 -1.16 -11.92 1.89
C ILE A 120 -0.92 -11.07 3.12
N VAL A 121 -1.65 -11.33 4.19
CA VAL A 121 -1.42 -10.75 5.52
C VAL A 121 -0.76 -11.79 6.40
N ASN A 122 0.45 -11.52 6.89
CA ASN A 122 1.25 -12.47 7.64
C ASN A 122 1.61 -11.92 9.03
N LYS A 123 1.52 -12.74 10.07
CA LYS A 123 1.82 -12.39 11.47
C LYS A 123 3.31 -12.35 11.79
N GLN A 124 4.16 -12.85 10.91
CA GLN A 124 5.61 -12.93 11.15
C GLN A 124 6.28 -11.59 10.80
N LEU A 125 6.65 -10.81 11.80
CA LEU A 125 7.30 -9.50 11.64
C LEU A 125 8.82 -9.60 11.52
N THR A 126 9.42 -10.63 12.14
CA THR A 126 10.86 -10.77 12.25
C THR A 126 11.37 -12.12 11.75
N ASP A 127 12.62 -12.15 11.35
CA ASP A 127 13.35 -13.38 11.07
C ASP A 127 13.71 -14.14 12.37
N ALA A 128 14.34 -15.29 12.23
CA ALA A 128 14.79 -16.10 13.37
C ALA A 128 15.81 -15.42 14.28
N ARG A 129 16.37 -14.27 13.87
CA ARG A 129 17.33 -13.45 14.62
C ARG A 129 16.69 -12.20 15.24
N GLY A 130 15.37 -12.05 15.14
CA GLY A 130 14.63 -10.89 15.64
C GLY A 130 14.79 -9.62 14.81
N ARG A 131 15.30 -9.71 13.57
CA ARG A 131 15.43 -8.57 12.65
C ARG A 131 14.16 -8.47 11.79
N PRO A 132 13.80 -7.29 11.25
CA PRO A 132 12.71 -7.16 10.29
C PRO A 132 12.81 -8.20 9.19
N GLN A 133 11.67 -8.71 8.73
CA GLN A 133 11.63 -9.66 7.62
C GLN A 133 12.16 -9.03 6.35
N TRP A 134 13.25 -9.58 5.81
CA TRP A 134 13.80 -9.10 4.54
C TRP A 134 12.88 -9.38 3.34
N GLY A 135 11.95 -10.30 3.48
CA GLY A 135 10.96 -10.64 2.46
C GLY A 135 11.46 -11.56 1.34
N ILE A 136 12.77 -11.73 1.18
CA ILE A 136 13.40 -12.58 0.17
C ILE A 136 14.65 -13.25 0.73
N ASN A 137 14.86 -14.50 0.42
CA ASN A 137 16.06 -15.26 0.74
C ASN A 137 17.18 -14.98 -0.26
N LYS A 138 18.39 -15.44 0.04
CA LYS A 138 19.57 -15.27 -0.84
C LYS A 138 19.42 -15.95 -2.20
N ASP A 139 18.61 -16.99 -2.29
CA ASP A 139 18.31 -17.73 -3.51
C ASP A 139 17.16 -17.11 -4.33
N GLY A 140 16.61 -15.96 -3.88
CA GLY A 140 15.51 -15.28 -4.53
C GLY A 140 14.12 -15.78 -4.11
N SER A 141 14.01 -16.83 -3.31
CA SER A 141 12.72 -17.29 -2.80
C SER A 141 12.16 -16.37 -1.73
N THR A 142 10.85 -16.38 -1.56
CA THR A 142 10.17 -15.58 -0.51
C THR A 142 10.51 -16.04 0.90
N THR A 143 10.50 -15.12 1.87
CA THR A 143 10.51 -15.47 3.30
C THR A 143 9.11 -15.57 3.89
N ASN A 144 8.06 -15.33 3.09
CA ASN A 144 6.68 -15.53 3.54
C ASN A 144 6.50 -16.98 4.02
N ASN A 145 6.04 -17.13 5.25
CA ASN A 145 5.79 -18.44 5.84
C ASN A 145 4.27 -18.72 5.86
N PRO A 146 3.78 -19.68 5.07
CA PRO A 146 2.36 -20.02 5.03
C PRO A 146 1.76 -20.39 6.39
N ALA A 147 2.56 -20.95 7.30
CA ALA A 147 2.10 -21.35 8.64
C ALA A 147 1.77 -20.15 9.55
N THR A 148 2.27 -18.97 9.23
CA THR A 148 2.04 -17.73 10.00
C THR A 148 1.14 -16.74 9.25
N GLU A 149 0.66 -17.07 8.07
CA GLU A 149 -0.32 -16.26 7.36
C GLU A 149 -1.61 -16.12 8.19
N LEU A 150 -2.12 -14.89 8.29
CA LEU A 150 -3.47 -14.66 8.78
C LEU A 150 -4.48 -15.07 7.71
N GLY A 151 -4.18 -14.77 6.46
CA GLY A 151 -4.97 -15.14 5.30
C GLY A 151 -4.57 -14.40 4.04
N ARG A 152 -5.32 -14.66 2.97
CA ARG A 152 -5.15 -14.05 1.65
C ARG A 152 -6.47 -13.47 1.16
N THR A 153 -6.42 -12.38 0.40
CA THR A 153 -7.57 -11.77 -0.25
C THR A 153 -7.24 -11.39 -1.69
N GLU A 154 -8.20 -11.50 -2.58
CA GLU A 154 -8.03 -11.20 -4.01
C GLU A 154 -7.84 -9.70 -4.24
N LEU A 155 -6.97 -9.36 -5.18
CA LEU A 155 -6.72 -8.01 -5.64
C LEU A 155 -7.43 -7.77 -6.98
N THR A 156 -8.15 -6.66 -7.08
CA THR A 156 -8.69 -6.20 -8.37
C THR A 156 -7.57 -5.55 -9.16
N MET A 157 -7.24 -6.15 -10.31
CA MET A 157 -6.19 -5.68 -11.20
C MET A 157 -6.66 -4.56 -12.11
N GLY A 158 -5.76 -3.64 -12.43
CA GLY A 158 -6.03 -2.53 -13.33
C GLY A 158 -4.75 -1.96 -13.95
N LYS A 159 -4.91 -0.82 -14.64
CA LYS A 159 -3.81 -0.07 -15.23
C LYS A 159 -3.89 1.39 -14.80
N PRO A 160 -2.77 2.03 -14.46
CA PRO A 160 -2.76 3.46 -14.19
C PRO A 160 -2.96 4.26 -15.49
N ALA A 161 -3.42 5.50 -15.39
CA ALA A 161 -3.57 6.40 -16.55
C ALA A 161 -2.23 6.72 -17.24
N SER A 162 -1.15 6.66 -16.51
CA SER A 162 0.23 6.79 -16.99
C SER A 162 1.16 5.89 -16.16
N PRO A 163 2.30 5.43 -16.71
CA PRO A 163 3.23 4.58 -15.98
C PRO A 163 3.67 5.23 -14.65
N VAL A 164 3.72 4.44 -13.60
CA VAL A 164 4.10 4.85 -12.24
C VAL A 164 5.56 4.49 -12.00
N GLU A 165 6.45 5.49 -12.01
CA GLU A 165 7.90 5.29 -11.90
C GLU A 165 8.31 4.70 -10.54
N THR A 166 7.75 5.19 -9.45
CA THR A 166 8.08 4.73 -8.10
C THR A 166 6.88 4.02 -7.48
N LEU A 167 7.09 2.85 -6.87
CA LEU A 167 6.03 2.12 -6.17
C LEU A 167 5.24 3.05 -5.25
N LYS A 168 3.93 3.01 -5.37
CA LYS A 168 3.00 3.72 -4.49
C LYS A 168 2.06 2.73 -3.84
N ILE A 169 1.95 2.81 -2.53
CA ILE A 169 0.89 2.19 -1.77
C ILE A 169 0.05 3.32 -1.22
N ALA A 170 -1.21 3.37 -1.60
CA ALA A 170 -2.12 4.44 -1.23
C ALA A 170 -3.43 3.85 -0.68
N ARG A 171 -4.06 4.63 0.17
CA ARG A 171 -5.41 4.39 0.59
C ARG A 171 -6.29 5.52 0.08
N SER A 172 -7.35 5.20 -0.65
CA SER A 172 -8.35 6.16 -1.07
C SER A 172 -9.59 6.02 -0.19
N LEU A 173 -10.04 7.15 0.37
CA LEU A 173 -11.33 7.27 1.02
C LEU A 173 -12.37 7.46 -0.07
N CYS A 174 -13.25 6.48 -0.26
CA CYS A 174 -14.49 6.68 -0.99
C CYS A 174 -15.55 7.14 0.00
N THR A 175 -15.78 8.43 0.12
CA THR A 175 -16.98 8.94 0.78
C THR A 175 -18.13 8.84 -0.20
N ASP A 176 -19.11 7.99 0.09
CA ASP A 176 -20.40 8.07 -0.60
C ASP A 176 -21.08 9.35 -0.13
N PRO A 177 -21.34 10.33 -1.03
CA PRO A 177 -21.99 11.58 -0.67
C PRO A 177 -23.43 11.37 -0.18
N ALA A 178 -24.02 10.21 -0.39
CA ALA A 178 -25.39 9.87 0.03
C ALA A 178 -25.44 9.26 1.44
N THR A 179 -24.30 8.77 1.98
CA THR A 179 -24.25 8.15 3.30
C THR A 179 -23.02 8.66 4.05
N THR A 180 -23.21 9.64 4.92
CA THR A 180 -22.16 10.22 5.78
C THR A 180 -21.54 9.22 6.77
N SER A 181 -21.81 7.92 6.66
CA SER A 181 -21.55 6.93 7.70
C SER A 181 -20.72 5.70 7.29
N ALA A 182 -20.51 5.41 6.03
CA ALA A 182 -19.74 4.22 5.64
C ALA A 182 -18.62 4.60 4.69
N THR A 183 -17.45 4.83 5.22
CA THR A 183 -16.24 5.00 4.43
C THR A 183 -15.77 3.64 3.93
N HIS A 184 -16.11 3.31 2.70
CA HIS A 184 -15.44 2.23 2.00
C HIS A 184 -14.10 2.73 1.52
N ASP A 185 -13.07 2.31 2.20
CA ASP A 185 -11.70 2.60 1.79
C ASP A 185 -11.21 1.53 0.82
N LYS A 186 -10.25 1.92 0.01
CA LYS A 186 -9.57 1.05 -0.91
C LYS A 186 -8.07 1.16 -0.70
N LEU A 187 -7.43 0.05 -0.43
CA LEU A 187 -5.98 -0.05 -0.51
C LEU A 187 -5.60 -0.23 -1.98
N GLU A 188 -4.73 0.61 -2.49
CA GLU A 188 -4.26 0.57 -3.88
C GLU A 188 -2.74 0.51 -3.94
N ILE A 189 -2.24 -0.38 -4.76
CA ILE A 189 -0.83 -0.57 -5.11
C ILE A 189 -0.68 -0.15 -6.56
N ALA A 190 0.28 0.72 -6.86
CA ALA A 190 0.54 1.16 -8.22
C ALA A 190 2.05 1.19 -8.50
N TRP A 191 2.49 0.49 -9.53
CA TRP A 191 3.88 0.49 -9.97
C TRP A 191 3.98 0.08 -11.44
N GLU A 192 4.87 0.75 -12.21
CA GLU A 192 5.00 0.57 -13.65
C GLU A 192 3.66 0.79 -14.37
N ASN A 193 3.13 -0.22 -15.03
CA ASN A 193 1.87 -0.22 -15.79
C ASN A 193 0.76 -1.00 -15.09
N VAL A 194 0.91 -1.29 -13.79
CA VAL A 194 -0.02 -2.12 -13.03
C VAL A 194 -0.58 -1.34 -11.84
N THR A 195 -1.89 -1.46 -11.64
CA THR A 195 -2.54 -1.18 -10.37
C THR A 195 -3.18 -2.44 -9.83
N ALA A 196 -3.16 -2.60 -8.53
CA ALA A 196 -3.87 -3.67 -7.83
C ALA A 196 -4.55 -3.07 -6.60
N SER A 197 -5.77 -3.47 -6.31
CA SER A 197 -6.52 -2.85 -5.22
C SER A 197 -7.46 -3.80 -4.51
N VAL A 198 -7.77 -3.50 -3.25
CA VAL A 198 -8.67 -4.28 -2.42
C VAL A 198 -9.54 -3.34 -1.56
N PRO A 199 -10.84 -3.65 -1.34
CA PRO A 199 -11.66 -2.93 -0.37
C PRO A 199 -11.04 -3.00 1.03
N PHE A 200 -11.18 -1.92 1.78
CA PHE A 200 -10.59 -1.76 3.10
C PHE A 200 -11.62 -1.06 4.01
N THR A 201 -11.96 -1.68 5.13
CA THR A 201 -12.94 -1.15 6.07
C THR A 201 -12.39 -1.23 7.49
N VAL A 202 -12.54 -0.16 8.27
CA VAL A 202 -12.23 -0.12 9.71
C VAL A 202 -13.50 -0.51 10.48
N LYS A 203 -13.36 -1.47 11.39
CA LYS A 203 -14.47 -2.00 12.19
C LYS A 203 -14.64 -1.21 13.50
#